data_9bb1540d2567fda6a3667643550c8d3c
#
_entry.id   9bb1540d2567fda6a3667643550c8d3c
#
_cell.length_a   1.000
_cell.length_b   1.000
_cell.length_c   1.000
_cell.angle_alpha   90.00
_cell.angle_beta   90.00
_cell.angle_gamma   90.00
#
_symmetry.space_group_name_H-M   'P 1'
#
loop_
_entity.id
_entity.type
_entity.pdbx_description
1 polymer ?
#
loop_
_entity_poly.entity_id
_entity_poly.type
_entity_poly.pdbx_seq_one_letter_code
_entity_poly.pdbx_strand_id
1 'polypeptide(L)'
;MDVAVVGRLVTVYGVAVAVAAFIAAALSDLWGPRRVMVLGATVWIVLELLFLGLALTTDTGWLIVLTYGLRGFGYPLFAYGFLVWISAVAPPEDRATGVGWFYVAFSAGLPTLGALVATVSLSVLDLTFYGTLWISLGLVVLGSLTALVGVRERRGRRPLVDNPGDVLATVTRGLRLLRDDRRARYVTYIRTINSVPTYAMAVYFPAHVTGTLHWPLGRFLILTTVIYAVNLPFNPFYGRLGDRLGWARTMFWAGAVACAVTLALLYAAPLAGRSLGLPDGLVFGVTLVCGALFGVSLAGYVPLSAIAVSLDPGHPGAAMSTYNLGVGAAVAVGPLLVAVLHPLIGATGLTVVMVGLYLVAAVLCLALRGTQPGFDGVPAADAPASAAPDGATGPGTRSAASSPTP
;
A
#
# COMPACT_ATOMS: atom_id res chain seq x y z
N MET A 1 23.45 -13.86 -6.73
CA MET A 1 23.30 -12.50 -7.28
C MET A 1 23.64 -11.49 -6.19
N ASP A 2 24.40 -10.45 -6.51
CA ASP A 2 24.68 -9.37 -5.56
C ASP A 2 23.38 -8.63 -5.18
N VAL A 3 23.20 -8.35 -3.88
CA VAL A 3 22.00 -7.66 -3.34
C VAL A 3 21.81 -6.28 -3.99
N ALA A 4 22.90 -5.57 -4.30
CA ALA A 4 22.83 -4.29 -4.98
C ALA A 4 22.31 -4.41 -6.43
N VAL A 5 22.64 -5.49 -7.13
CA VAL A 5 22.11 -5.76 -8.49
C VAL A 5 20.63 -6.04 -8.44
N VAL A 6 20.19 -6.87 -7.48
CA VAL A 6 18.76 -7.14 -7.24
C VAL A 6 18.03 -5.84 -6.89
N GLY A 7 18.60 -5.03 -6.01
CA GLY A 7 18.03 -3.73 -5.63
C GLY A 7 17.83 -2.81 -6.83
N ARG A 8 18.81 -2.70 -7.73
CA ARG A 8 18.69 -1.90 -8.97
C ARG A 8 17.58 -2.43 -9.88
N LEU A 9 17.53 -3.75 -10.09
CA LEU A 9 16.49 -4.39 -10.91
C LEU A 9 15.09 -4.11 -10.38
N VAL A 10 14.88 -4.30 -9.07
CA VAL A 10 13.58 -4.06 -8.42
C VAL A 10 13.26 -2.55 -8.38
N THR A 11 14.27 -1.67 -8.36
CA THR A 11 14.04 -0.21 -8.47
C THR A 11 13.43 0.16 -9.83
N VAL A 12 13.96 -0.38 -10.94
CA VAL A 12 13.40 -0.13 -12.29
C VAL A 12 11.95 -0.60 -12.36
N TYR A 13 11.67 -1.79 -11.84
CA TYR A 13 10.30 -2.31 -11.67
C TYR A 13 9.45 -1.35 -10.83
N GLY A 14 9.95 -0.86 -9.70
CA GLY A 14 9.26 0.05 -8.80
C GLY A 14 8.91 1.39 -9.44
N VAL A 15 9.78 1.94 -10.28
CA VAL A 15 9.48 3.16 -11.06
C VAL A 15 8.32 2.92 -12.02
N ALA A 16 8.30 1.80 -12.74
CA ALA A 16 7.21 1.43 -13.63
C ALA A 16 5.89 1.27 -12.84
N VAL A 17 5.94 0.62 -11.65
CA VAL A 17 4.79 0.51 -10.74
C VAL A 17 4.27 1.88 -10.32
N ALA A 18 5.14 2.81 -9.93
CA ALA A 18 4.76 4.15 -9.49
C ALA A 18 4.05 4.94 -10.61
N VAL A 19 4.61 4.91 -11.81
CA VAL A 19 4.01 5.55 -12.99
C VAL A 19 2.67 4.92 -13.33
N ALA A 20 2.59 3.60 -13.38
CA ALA A 20 1.36 2.88 -13.70
C ALA A 20 0.26 3.13 -12.66
N ALA A 21 0.61 3.13 -11.37
CA ALA A 21 -0.33 3.42 -10.28
C ALA A 21 -0.93 4.82 -10.39
N PHE A 22 -0.12 5.80 -10.80
CA PHE A 22 -0.55 7.17 -10.97
C PHE A 22 -1.51 7.34 -12.16
N ILE A 23 -1.22 6.69 -13.30
CA ILE A 23 -2.03 6.87 -14.51
C ILE A 23 -3.23 5.90 -14.59
N ALA A 24 -3.26 4.82 -13.82
CA ALA A 24 -4.29 3.77 -13.93
C ALA A 24 -5.71 4.30 -13.72
N ALA A 25 -5.92 5.19 -12.74
CA ALA A 25 -7.23 5.79 -12.48
C ALA A 25 -7.67 6.67 -13.66
N ALA A 26 -6.79 7.56 -14.13
CA ALA A 26 -7.05 8.45 -15.26
C ALA A 26 -7.36 7.68 -16.55
N LEU A 27 -6.59 6.63 -16.83
CA LEU A 27 -6.86 5.76 -17.98
C LEU A 27 -8.19 5.00 -17.82
N SER A 28 -8.55 4.59 -16.59
CA SER A 28 -9.82 3.91 -16.32
C SER A 28 -11.02 4.83 -16.56
N ASP A 29 -10.90 6.11 -16.23
CA ASP A 29 -11.94 7.10 -16.49
C ASP A 29 -12.11 7.37 -18.00
N LEU A 30 -11.00 7.44 -18.76
CA LEU A 30 -11.01 7.73 -20.20
C LEU A 30 -11.42 6.53 -21.07
N TRP A 31 -10.90 5.32 -20.77
CA TRP A 31 -11.08 4.16 -21.64
C TRP A 31 -12.07 3.14 -21.10
N GLY A 32 -12.46 3.29 -19.84
CA GLY A 32 -13.23 2.33 -19.07
C GLY A 32 -12.32 1.34 -18.33
N PRO A 33 -12.62 1.07 -17.05
CA PRO A 33 -11.75 0.28 -16.17
C PRO A 33 -11.42 -1.10 -16.72
N ARG A 34 -12.38 -1.78 -17.38
CA ARG A 34 -12.14 -3.10 -17.93
C ARG A 34 -11.09 -3.13 -19.05
N ARG A 35 -11.03 -2.08 -19.89
CA ARG A 35 -9.99 -1.99 -20.93
C ARG A 35 -8.60 -1.80 -20.32
N VAL A 36 -8.52 -1.01 -19.26
CA VAL A 36 -7.27 -0.79 -18.51
C VAL A 36 -6.81 -2.08 -17.81
N MET A 37 -7.75 -2.85 -17.25
CA MET A 37 -7.46 -4.17 -16.70
C MET A 37 -6.95 -5.15 -17.75
N VAL A 38 -7.58 -5.19 -18.94
CA VAL A 38 -7.10 -6.02 -20.05
C VAL A 38 -5.69 -5.62 -20.45
N LEU A 39 -5.42 -4.31 -20.60
CA LEU A 39 -4.08 -3.81 -20.91
C LEU A 39 -3.08 -4.24 -19.82
N GLY A 40 -3.43 -4.06 -18.56
CA GLY A 40 -2.58 -4.45 -17.42
C GLY A 40 -2.27 -5.94 -17.40
N ALA A 41 -3.29 -6.79 -17.57
CA ALA A 41 -3.13 -8.24 -17.65
C ALA A 41 -2.24 -8.65 -18.84
N THR A 42 -2.48 -8.06 -20.02
CA THR A 42 -1.69 -8.35 -21.23
C THR A 42 -0.23 -7.96 -21.05
N VAL A 43 0.04 -6.75 -20.56
CA VAL A 43 1.40 -6.28 -20.28
C VAL A 43 2.08 -7.22 -19.27
N TRP A 44 1.39 -7.58 -18.19
CA TRP A 44 1.95 -8.48 -17.17
C TRP A 44 2.28 -9.84 -17.76
N ILE A 45 1.32 -10.51 -18.40
CA ILE A 45 1.47 -11.87 -18.93
C ILE A 45 2.53 -11.93 -20.05
N VAL A 46 2.49 -10.99 -21.01
CA VAL A 46 3.45 -10.97 -22.11
C VAL A 46 4.88 -10.72 -21.63
N LEU A 47 5.06 -9.74 -20.75
CA LEU A 47 6.40 -9.43 -20.23
C LEU A 47 6.93 -10.53 -19.30
N GLU A 48 6.06 -11.20 -18.53
CA GLU A 48 6.43 -12.39 -17.75
C GLU A 48 6.84 -13.55 -18.65
N LEU A 49 6.10 -13.81 -19.72
CA LEU A 49 6.47 -14.83 -20.71
C LEU A 49 7.83 -14.53 -21.37
N LEU A 50 8.06 -13.27 -21.74
CA LEU A 50 9.36 -12.85 -22.28
C LEU A 50 10.48 -12.95 -21.25
N PHE A 51 10.19 -12.61 -20.00
CA PHE A 51 11.14 -12.71 -18.89
C PHE A 51 11.54 -14.18 -18.65
N LEU A 52 10.54 -15.08 -18.51
CA LEU A 52 10.78 -16.49 -18.25
C LEU A 52 11.30 -17.24 -19.49
N GLY A 53 10.66 -17.04 -20.64
CA GLY A 53 10.94 -17.83 -21.84
C GLY A 53 12.14 -17.36 -22.64
N LEU A 54 12.55 -16.09 -22.51
CA LEU A 54 13.63 -15.53 -23.31
C LEU A 54 14.75 -14.93 -22.42
N ALA A 55 14.42 -13.97 -21.53
CA ALA A 55 15.44 -13.25 -20.81
C ALA A 55 16.26 -14.12 -19.86
N LEU A 56 15.60 -14.99 -19.09
CA LEU A 56 16.28 -15.92 -18.17
C LEU A 56 16.96 -17.08 -18.88
N THR A 57 16.42 -17.54 -20.04
CA THR A 57 17.01 -18.66 -20.79
C THR A 57 18.27 -18.23 -21.57
N THR A 58 18.32 -16.98 -22.02
CA THR A 58 19.50 -16.43 -22.74
C THR A 58 20.51 -15.78 -21.81
N ASP A 59 20.18 -15.64 -20.52
CA ASP A 59 21.00 -14.94 -19.49
C ASP A 59 21.46 -13.54 -19.93
N THR A 60 20.58 -12.85 -20.69
CA THR A 60 20.90 -11.56 -21.28
C THR A 60 20.51 -10.44 -20.30
N GLY A 61 21.47 -9.85 -19.61
CA GLY A 61 21.26 -8.91 -18.50
C GLY A 61 20.37 -7.69 -18.84
N TRP A 62 20.56 -7.03 -20.00
CA TRP A 62 19.70 -5.90 -20.39
C TRP A 62 18.25 -6.34 -20.65
N LEU A 63 18.05 -7.54 -21.19
CA LEU A 63 16.73 -8.08 -21.47
C LEU A 63 16.00 -8.45 -20.17
N ILE A 64 16.73 -8.97 -19.17
CA ILE A 64 16.22 -9.21 -17.81
C ILE A 64 15.73 -7.88 -17.20
N VAL A 65 16.54 -6.83 -17.27
CA VAL A 65 16.17 -5.50 -16.72
C VAL A 65 14.96 -4.93 -17.44
N LEU A 66 14.92 -5.03 -18.78
CA LEU A 66 13.82 -4.49 -19.59
C LEU A 66 12.50 -5.21 -19.31
N THR A 67 12.49 -6.54 -19.42
CA THR A 67 11.26 -7.34 -19.28
C THR A 67 10.74 -7.30 -17.85
N TYR A 68 11.62 -7.49 -16.85
CA TYR A 68 11.25 -7.39 -15.44
C TYR A 68 10.81 -5.96 -15.06
N GLY A 69 11.53 -4.94 -15.53
CA GLY A 69 11.21 -3.55 -15.24
C GLY A 69 9.87 -3.13 -15.81
N LEU A 70 9.65 -3.34 -17.12
CA LEU A 70 8.38 -2.96 -17.76
C LEU A 70 7.19 -3.77 -17.25
N ARG A 71 7.39 -5.01 -16.78
CA ARG A 71 6.34 -5.79 -16.11
C ARG A 71 5.70 -5.02 -14.94
N GLY A 72 6.44 -4.09 -14.32
CA GLY A 72 5.93 -3.22 -13.27
C GLY A 72 4.68 -2.41 -13.65
N PHE A 73 4.41 -2.18 -14.95
CA PHE A 73 3.15 -1.57 -15.39
C PHE A 73 1.93 -2.50 -15.23
N GLY A 74 2.12 -3.81 -15.31
CA GLY A 74 1.03 -4.78 -15.42
C GLY A 74 0.10 -4.78 -14.22
N TYR A 75 0.63 -5.06 -13.04
CA TYR A 75 -0.17 -5.22 -11.83
C TYR A 75 -0.95 -3.94 -11.42
N PRO A 76 -0.36 -2.73 -11.44
CA PRO A 76 -1.11 -1.55 -11.02
C PRO A 76 -2.23 -1.18 -12.00
N LEU A 77 -2.01 -1.31 -13.30
CA LEU A 77 -3.06 -1.11 -14.30
C LEU A 77 -4.22 -2.09 -14.07
N PHE A 78 -3.92 -3.36 -13.78
CA PHE A 78 -4.95 -4.35 -13.48
C PHE A 78 -5.65 -4.08 -12.16
N ALA A 79 -4.91 -3.97 -11.05
CA ALA A 79 -5.47 -3.86 -9.72
C ALA A 79 -6.20 -2.54 -9.49
N TYR A 80 -5.61 -1.41 -9.87
CA TYR A 80 -6.28 -0.11 -9.70
C TYR A 80 -7.41 0.09 -10.72
N GLY A 81 -7.31 -0.47 -11.92
CA GLY A 81 -8.44 -0.56 -12.85
C GLY A 81 -9.62 -1.30 -12.23
N PHE A 82 -9.36 -2.41 -11.53
CA PHE A 82 -10.39 -3.16 -10.81
C PHE A 82 -10.98 -2.37 -9.63
N LEU A 83 -10.14 -1.65 -8.88
CA LEU A 83 -10.59 -0.78 -7.79
C LEU A 83 -11.51 0.34 -8.30
N VAL A 84 -11.16 0.98 -9.41
CA VAL A 84 -12.00 2.01 -10.07
C VAL A 84 -13.32 1.40 -10.53
N TRP A 85 -13.29 0.20 -11.10
CA TRP A 85 -14.49 -0.51 -11.52
C TRP A 85 -15.45 -0.78 -10.34
N ILE A 86 -14.94 -1.37 -9.24
CA ILE A 86 -15.73 -1.58 -8.02
C ILE A 86 -16.36 -0.26 -7.55
N SER A 87 -15.55 0.80 -7.49
CA SER A 87 -16.00 2.11 -7.02
C SER A 87 -17.08 2.76 -7.91
N ALA A 88 -17.06 2.46 -9.20
CA ALA A 88 -18.03 2.99 -10.17
C ALA A 88 -19.35 2.20 -10.22
N VAL A 89 -19.31 0.91 -9.87
CA VAL A 89 -20.45 -0.01 -9.98
C VAL A 89 -21.18 -0.19 -8.65
N ALA A 90 -20.46 -0.18 -7.53
CA ALA A 90 -21.04 -0.35 -6.21
C ALA A 90 -22.02 0.78 -5.89
N PRO A 91 -23.23 0.46 -5.35
CA PRO A 91 -24.14 1.44 -4.81
C PRO A 91 -23.43 2.34 -3.79
N PRO A 92 -23.83 3.62 -3.63
CA PRO A 92 -23.19 4.55 -2.71
C PRO A 92 -23.05 4.00 -1.28
N GLU A 93 -24.06 3.30 -0.78
CA GLU A 93 -24.12 2.65 0.53
C GLU A 93 -23.13 1.50 0.70
N ASP A 94 -22.82 0.75 -0.37
CA ASP A 94 -21.95 -0.43 -0.34
C ASP A 94 -20.54 -0.15 -0.87
N ARG A 95 -20.28 1.07 -1.35
CA ARG A 95 -19.00 1.42 -1.99
C ARG A 95 -17.80 1.24 -1.05
N ALA A 96 -17.92 1.70 0.19
CA ALA A 96 -16.86 1.53 1.19
C ALA A 96 -16.58 0.06 1.50
N THR A 97 -17.63 -0.75 1.59
CA THR A 97 -17.53 -2.20 1.79
C THR A 97 -16.84 -2.88 0.60
N GLY A 98 -17.21 -2.54 -0.63
CA GLY A 98 -16.58 -3.08 -1.85
C GLY A 98 -15.07 -2.74 -1.93
N VAL A 99 -14.70 -1.50 -1.65
CA VAL A 99 -13.30 -1.06 -1.58
C VAL A 99 -12.55 -1.79 -0.44
N GLY A 100 -13.21 -1.97 0.70
CA GLY A 100 -12.66 -2.74 1.83
C GLY A 100 -12.31 -4.18 1.42
N TRP A 101 -13.21 -4.89 0.75
CA TRP A 101 -12.97 -6.24 0.24
C TRP A 101 -11.85 -6.29 -0.81
N PHE A 102 -11.74 -5.27 -1.66
CA PHE A 102 -10.60 -5.15 -2.57
C PHE A 102 -9.27 -5.14 -1.82
N TYR A 103 -9.15 -4.32 -0.77
CA TYR A 103 -7.89 -4.24 0.00
C TYR A 103 -7.62 -5.52 0.79
N VAL A 104 -8.64 -6.21 1.29
CA VAL A 104 -8.48 -7.54 1.92
C VAL A 104 -7.92 -8.53 0.90
N ALA A 105 -8.54 -8.63 -0.29
CA ALA A 105 -8.08 -9.51 -1.35
C ALA A 105 -6.66 -9.16 -1.83
N PHE A 106 -6.35 -7.87 -1.96
CA PHE A 106 -5.04 -7.37 -2.35
C PHE A 106 -3.96 -7.75 -1.32
N SER A 107 -4.21 -7.53 -0.04
CA SER A 107 -3.26 -7.85 1.04
C SER A 107 -3.15 -9.36 1.28
N ALA A 108 -4.24 -10.11 1.11
CA ALA A 108 -4.19 -11.57 1.17
C ALA A 108 -3.45 -12.15 -0.03
N GLY A 109 -3.69 -11.62 -1.23
CA GLY A 109 -3.12 -12.16 -2.48
C GLY A 109 -1.63 -11.90 -2.61
N LEU A 110 -1.22 -10.63 -2.61
CA LEU A 110 0.14 -10.25 -2.99
C LEU A 110 1.20 -10.69 -1.97
N PRO A 111 1.16 -10.26 -0.69
CA PRO A 111 2.22 -10.63 0.25
C PRO A 111 1.99 -11.98 0.94
N THR A 112 0.74 -12.37 1.24
CA THR A 112 0.46 -13.57 2.04
C THR A 112 0.42 -14.83 1.19
N LEU A 113 -0.50 -14.90 0.22
CA LEU A 113 -0.65 -16.08 -0.63
C LEU A 113 0.54 -16.23 -1.58
N GLY A 114 1.12 -15.13 -2.07
CA GLY A 114 2.33 -15.18 -2.88
C GLY A 114 3.49 -15.86 -2.16
N ALA A 115 3.76 -15.50 -0.89
CA ALA A 115 4.78 -16.15 -0.07
C ALA A 115 4.42 -17.60 0.25
N LEU A 116 3.15 -17.90 0.53
CA LEU A 116 2.68 -19.25 0.80
C LEU A 116 2.84 -20.16 -0.43
N VAL A 117 2.43 -19.69 -1.62
CA VAL A 117 2.60 -20.42 -2.88
C VAL A 117 4.08 -20.70 -3.13
N ALA A 118 4.95 -19.70 -2.94
CA ALA A 118 6.39 -19.91 -3.07
C ALA A 118 6.93 -20.94 -2.06
N THR A 119 6.47 -20.90 -0.81
CA THR A 119 6.83 -21.87 0.23
C THR A 119 6.41 -23.29 -0.17
N VAL A 120 5.16 -23.47 -0.55
CA VAL A 120 4.62 -24.79 -0.96
C VAL A 120 5.36 -25.31 -2.20
N SER A 121 5.57 -24.47 -3.20
CA SER A 121 6.26 -24.86 -4.43
C SER A 121 7.70 -25.31 -4.17
N LEU A 122 8.46 -24.57 -3.36
CA LEU A 122 9.88 -24.85 -3.12
C LEU A 122 10.10 -25.90 -2.05
N SER A 123 9.26 -25.95 -0.98
CA SER A 123 9.53 -26.78 0.20
C SER A 123 8.68 -28.05 0.28
N VAL A 124 7.51 -28.08 -0.39
CA VAL A 124 6.60 -29.24 -0.37
C VAL A 124 6.61 -29.97 -1.70
N LEU A 125 6.58 -29.23 -2.81
CA LEU A 125 6.57 -29.81 -4.16
C LEU A 125 7.99 -29.99 -4.73
N ASP A 126 9.01 -29.53 -4.00
CA ASP A 126 10.44 -29.61 -4.37
C ASP A 126 10.73 -29.06 -5.78
N LEU A 127 10.02 -28.00 -6.15
CA LEU A 127 10.20 -27.35 -7.44
C LEU A 127 11.39 -26.40 -7.42
N THR A 128 11.97 -26.17 -8.59
CA THR A 128 12.98 -25.12 -8.76
C THR A 128 12.38 -23.73 -8.65
N PHE A 129 13.20 -22.71 -8.40
CA PHE A 129 12.76 -21.30 -8.47
C PHE A 129 12.11 -20.98 -9.81
N TYR A 130 12.66 -21.50 -10.90
CA TYR A 130 12.14 -21.31 -12.24
C TYR A 130 10.74 -21.93 -12.41
N GLY A 131 10.55 -23.17 -11.89
CA GLY A 131 9.23 -23.81 -11.87
C GLY A 131 8.20 -23.04 -11.06
N THR A 132 8.62 -22.48 -9.90
CA THR A 132 7.75 -21.65 -9.06
C THR A 132 7.29 -20.38 -9.79
N LEU A 133 8.15 -19.76 -10.61
CA LEU A 133 7.77 -18.58 -11.41
C LEU A 133 6.71 -18.93 -12.47
N TRP A 134 6.79 -20.12 -13.09
CA TRP A 134 5.76 -20.59 -14.03
C TRP A 134 4.40 -20.81 -13.33
N ILE A 135 4.40 -21.36 -12.10
CA ILE A 135 3.18 -21.48 -11.29
C ILE A 135 2.61 -20.07 -11.03
N SER A 136 3.45 -19.12 -10.64
CA SER A 136 3.04 -17.72 -10.41
C SER A 136 2.37 -17.13 -11.66
N LEU A 137 2.97 -17.32 -12.84
CA LEU A 137 2.36 -16.89 -14.10
C LEU A 137 1.00 -17.56 -14.35
N GLY A 138 0.89 -18.87 -14.12
CA GLY A 138 -0.37 -19.59 -14.23
C GLY A 138 -1.47 -19.01 -13.35
N LEU A 139 -1.14 -18.65 -12.10
CA LEU A 139 -2.07 -18.00 -11.16
C LEU A 139 -2.46 -16.59 -11.62
N VAL A 140 -1.53 -15.81 -12.19
CA VAL A 140 -1.83 -14.49 -12.77
C VAL A 140 -2.77 -14.63 -13.94
N VAL A 141 -2.55 -15.58 -14.83
CA VAL A 141 -3.45 -15.86 -15.98
C VAL A 141 -4.84 -16.26 -15.48
N LEU A 142 -4.90 -17.23 -14.56
CA LEU A 142 -6.17 -17.71 -14.00
C LEU A 142 -6.95 -16.59 -13.30
N GLY A 143 -6.29 -15.82 -12.45
CA GLY A 143 -6.89 -14.68 -11.73
C GLY A 143 -7.37 -13.59 -12.69
N SER A 144 -6.58 -13.27 -13.73
CA SER A 144 -6.94 -12.29 -14.75
C SER A 144 -8.16 -12.75 -15.55
N LEU A 145 -8.18 -14.01 -15.98
CA LEU A 145 -9.32 -14.60 -16.69
C LEU A 145 -10.59 -14.61 -15.82
N THR A 146 -10.45 -15.03 -14.56
CA THR A 146 -11.58 -15.04 -13.60
C THR A 146 -12.17 -13.64 -13.44
N ALA A 147 -11.35 -12.62 -13.26
CA ALA A 147 -11.82 -11.24 -13.11
C ALA A 147 -12.42 -10.69 -14.42
N LEU A 148 -11.79 -10.93 -15.58
CA LEU A 148 -12.22 -10.35 -16.85
C LEU A 148 -13.42 -11.08 -17.46
N VAL A 149 -13.55 -12.39 -17.26
CA VAL A 149 -14.62 -13.21 -17.85
C VAL A 149 -15.75 -13.43 -16.84
N GLY A 150 -15.42 -13.67 -15.57
CA GLY A 150 -16.37 -13.94 -14.48
C GLY A 150 -17.25 -12.74 -14.13
N VAL A 151 -16.72 -11.53 -14.19
CA VAL A 151 -17.49 -10.31 -13.90
C VAL A 151 -18.27 -9.88 -15.16
N ARG A 152 -19.59 -10.08 -15.13
CA ARG A 152 -20.50 -9.83 -16.27
C ARG A 152 -21.03 -8.40 -16.34
N GLU A 153 -20.67 -7.55 -15.40
CA GLU A 153 -21.15 -6.18 -15.31
C GLU A 153 -20.68 -5.37 -16.55
N ARG A 154 -21.57 -4.52 -17.11
CA ARG A 154 -21.36 -3.82 -18.39
C ARG A 154 -20.83 -2.39 -18.23
N ARG A 155 -21.05 -1.73 -17.09
CA ARG A 155 -20.71 -0.32 -16.88
C ARG A 155 -19.20 -0.08 -16.92
N GLY A 156 -18.40 -1.04 -16.47
CA GLY A 156 -16.94 -0.97 -16.54
C GLY A 156 -16.34 -1.08 -17.95
N ARG A 157 -17.16 -1.32 -18.98
CA ARG A 157 -16.71 -1.36 -20.40
C ARG A 157 -16.73 0.00 -21.08
N ARG A 158 -17.36 1.01 -20.46
CA ARG A 158 -17.51 2.36 -21.01
C ARG A 158 -16.63 3.34 -20.25
N PRO A 159 -16.22 4.43 -20.89
CA PRO A 159 -15.65 5.57 -20.19
C PRO A 159 -16.54 5.97 -19.00
N LEU A 160 -15.95 6.39 -17.91
CA LEU A 160 -16.68 6.83 -16.71
C LEU A 160 -16.93 8.34 -16.71
N VAL A 161 -16.19 9.09 -17.50
CA VAL A 161 -16.33 10.55 -17.73
C VAL A 161 -16.61 10.81 -19.19
N ASP A 162 -17.55 11.71 -19.42
CA ASP A 162 -17.92 12.15 -20.78
C ASP A 162 -16.90 13.15 -21.37
N ASN A 163 -16.16 13.85 -20.50
CA ASN A 163 -15.21 14.87 -20.92
C ASN A 163 -13.78 14.55 -20.47
N PRO A 164 -12.81 14.37 -21.41
CA PRO A 164 -11.39 14.11 -21.06
C PRO A 164 -10.74 15.19 -20.18
N GLY A 165 -11.24 16.42 -20.21
CA GLY A 165 -10.75 17.52 -19.38
C GLY A 165 -10.91 17.28 -17.88
N ASP A 166 -11.95 16.53 -17.46
CA ASP A 166 -12.24 16.25 -16.06
C ASP A 166 -11.20 15.34 -15.43
N VAL A 167 -10.64 14.42 -16.22
CA VAL A 167 -9.59 13.50 -15.78
C VAL A 167 -8.30 14.23 -15.49
N LEU A 168 -7.89 15.10 -16.41
CA LEU A 168 -6.69 15.93 -16.22
C LEU A 168 -6.87 16.89 -15.03
N ALA A 169 -8.07 17.42 -14.83
CA ALA A 169 -8.40 18.24 -13.66
C ALA A 169 -8.27 17.46 -12.36
N THR A 170 -8.72 16.19 -12.30
CA THR A 170 -8.59 15.33 -11.11
C THR A 170 -7.13 15.01 -10.80
N VAL A 171 -6.33 14.64 -11.81
CA VAL A 171 -4.90 14.36 -11.66
C VAL A 171 -4.14 15.62 -11.19
N THR A 172 -4.39 16.77 -11.85
CA THR A 172 -3.74 18.03 -11.46
C THR A 172 -4.21 18.52 -10.10
N ARG A 173 -5.44 18.21 -9.67
CA ARG A 173 -5.93 18.52 -8.33
C ARG A 173 -5.17 17.76 -7.24
N GLY A 174 -4.90 16.45 -7.42
CA GLY A 174 -4.06 15.70 -6.50
C GLY A 174 -2.66 16.31 -6.36
N LEU A 175 -2.04 16.71 -7.48
CA LEU A 175 -0.73 17.38 -7.44
C LEU A 175 -0.80 18.78 -6.79
N ARG A 176 -1.87 19.55 -7.03
CA ARG A 176 -2.09 20.82 -6.32
C ARG A 176 -2.28 20.62 -4.83
N LEU A 177 -3.05 19.60 -4.41
CA LEU A 177 -3.22 19.27 -3.00
C LEU A 177 -1.87 19.00 -2.32
N LEU A 178 -0.97 18.24 -2.97
CA LEU A 178 0.40 18.04 -2.47
C LEU A 178 1.23 19.32 -2.41
N ARG A 179 1.04 20.24 -3.35
CA ARG A 179 1.76 21.52 -3.38
C ARG A 179 1.27 22.47 -2.29
N ASP A 180 -0.03 22.58 -2.12
CA ASP A 180 -0.67 23.64 -1.36
C ASP A 180 -0.94 23.23 0.10
N ASP A 181 -1.20 21.94 0.38
CA ASP A 181 -1.48 21.44 1.73
C ASP A 181 -0.28 20.69 2.33
N ARG A 182 0.25 21.21 3.47
CA ARG A 182 1.33 20.53 4.22
C ARG A 182 0.89 19.20 4.80
N ARG A 183 -0.38 19.05 5.18
CA ARG A 183 -0.90 17.80 5.75
C ARG A 183 -0.95 16.70 4.68
N ALA A 184 -1.33 17.04 3.44
CA ALA A 184 -1.28 16.12 2.31
C ALA A 184 0.15 15.62 2.04
N ARG A 185 1.15 16.50 2.12
CA ARG A 185 2.57 16.10 2.04
C ARG A 185 2.96 15.15 3.17
N TYR A 186 2.57 15.45 4.42
CA TYR A 186 2.87 14.56 5.55
C TYR A 186 2.21 13.19 5.41
N VAL A 187 0.95 13.13 4.97
CA VAL A 187 0.26 11.86 4.67
C VAL A 187 1.06 11.05 3.63
N THR A 188 1.46 11.69 2.53
CA THR A 188 2.24 11.04 1.47
C THR A 188 3.61 10.56 1.98
N TYR A 189 4.33 11.38 2.77
CA TYR A 189 5.62 11.00 3.36
C TYR A 189 5.48 9.85 4.36
N ILE A 190 4.51 9.92 5.26
CA ILE A 190 4.25 8.81 6.21
C ILE A 190 3.89 7.54 5.46
N ARG A 191 3.07 7.63 4.39
CA ARG A 191 2.72 6.48 3.57
C ARG A 191 3.92 5.89 2.86
N THR A 192 4.79 6.73 2.32
CA THR A 192 6.05 6.29 1.70
C THR A 192 6.94 5.60 2.74
N ILE A 193 7.18 6.25 3.87
CA ILE A 193 8.04 5.72 4.95
C ILE A 193 7.47 4.42 5.52
N ASN A 194 6.15 4.30 5.71
CA ASN A 194 5.54 3.05 6.15
C ASN A 194 5.85 1.87 5.22
N SER A 195 5.89 2.14 3.91
CA SER A 195 6.04 1.08 2.90
C SER A 195 7.50 0.81 2.51
N VAL A 196 8.40 1.82 2.58
CA VAL A 196 9.82 1.69 2.20
C VAL A 196 10.52 0.52 2.90
N PRO A 197 10.42 0.34 4.25
CA PRO A 197 11.09 -0.77 4.92
C PRO A 197 10.62 -2.14 4.44
N THR A 198 9.33 -2.31 4.15
CA THR A 198 8.79 -3.60 3.69
C THR A 198 9.31 -3.97 2.30
N TYR A 199 9.39 -2.99 1.37
CA TYR A 199 9.99 -3.22 0.04
C TYR A 199 11.51 -3.37 0.10
N ALA A 200 12.20 -2.66 0.98
CA ALA A 200 13.63 -2.84 1.20
C ALA A 200 13.93 -4.24 1.78
N MET A 201 13.18 -4.66 2.80
CA MET A 201 13.32 -6.00 3.41
C MET A 201 13.12 -7.12 2.39
N ALA A 202 12.19 -6.99 1.46
CA ALA A 202 11.98 -7.99 0.41
C ALA A 202 13.23 -8.22 -0.46
N VAL A 203 14.15 -7.24 -0.52
CA VAL A 203 15.39 -7.32 -1.30
C VAL A 203 16.57 -7.82 -0.47
N TYR A 204 16.86 -7.22 0.70
CA TYR A 204 18.09 -7.55 1.44
C TYR A 204 17.90 -8.67 2.48
N PHE A 205 16.70 -8.84 3.02
CA PHE A 205 16.47 -9.78 4.12
C PHE A 205 16.59 -11.26 3.71
N PRO A 206 16.15 -11.70 2.51
CA PRO A 206 16.44 -13.04 2.02
C PRO A 206 17.93 -13.38 2.01
N ALA A 207 18.76 -12.44 1.52
CA ALA A 207 20.22 -12.61 1.50
C ALA A 207 20.82 -12.63 2.92
N HIS A 208 20.29 -11.83 3.86
CA HIS A 208 20.69 -11.87 5.26
C HIS A 208 20.33 -13.22 5.91
N VAL A 209 19.11 -13.70 5.69
CA VAL A 209 18.64 -15.00 6.23
C VAL A 209 19.47 -16.15 5.72
N THR A 210 19.78 -16.19 4.43
CA THR A 210 20.55 -17.30 3.83
C THR A 210 22.06 -17.15 4.03
N GLY A 211 22.60 -15.97 3.90
CA GLY A 211 24.04 -15.70 3.97
C GLY A 211 24.58 -15.56 5.40
N THR A 212 23.89 -14.79 6.26
CA THR A 212 24.36 -14.52 7.64
C THR A 212 23.80 -15.54 8.64
N LEU A 213 22.51 -15.84 8.53
CA LEU A 213 21.87 -16.80 9.43
C LEU A 213 21.99 -18.25 8.95
N HIS A 214 22.51 -18.49 7.74
CA HIS A 214 22.61 -19.84 7.13
C HIS A 214 21.30 -20.63 7.23
N TRP A 215 20.16 -19.95 7.19
CA TRP A 215 18.84 -20.57 7.16
C TRP A 215 18.39 -20.83 5.71
N PRO A 216 17.64 -21.92 5.49
CA PRO A 216 17.03 -22.12 4.17
C PRO A 216 16.05 -21.00 3.83
N LEU A 217 15.93 -20.65 2.55
CA LEU A 217 15.03 -19.60 2.07
C LEU A 217 13.57 -19.83 2.49
N GLY A 218 13.15 -21.10 2.66
CA GLY A 218 11.83 -21.45 3.17
C GLY A 218 11.49 -20.78 4.51
N ARG A 219 12.48 -20.61 5.42
CA ARG A 219 12.25 -19.86 6.67
C ARG A 219 11.92 -18.40 6.45
N PHE A 220 12.55 -17.74 5.48
CA PHE A 220 12.20 -16.38 5.12
C PHE A 220 10.77 -16.28 4.55
N LEU A 221 10.37 -17.24 3.71
CA LEU A 221 9.02 -17.28 3.14
C LEU A 221 7.96 -17.51 4.22
N ILE A 222 8.21 -18.43 5.16
CA ILE A 222 7.33 -18.66 6.31
C ILE A 222 7.23 -17.38 7.17
N LEU A 223 8.35 -16.74 7.46
CA LEU A 223 8.40 -15.48 8.21
C LEU A 223 7.57 -14.39 7.53
N THR A 224 7.74 -14.22 6.22
CA THR A 224 6.96 -13.27 5.42
C THR A 224 5.47 -13.59 5.46
N THR A 225 5.11 -14.86 5.32
CA THR A 225 3.72 -15.31 5.42
C THR A 225 3.13 -14.97 6.79
N VAL A 226 3.86 -15.23 7.88
CA VAL A 226 3.41 -14.91 9.24
C VAL A 226 3.21 -13.41 9.44
N ILE A 227 4.16 -12.58 8.99
CA ILE A 227 4.07 -11.11 9.09
C ILE A 227 2.76 -10.61 8.48
N TYR A 228 2.48 -11.00 7.25
CA TYR A 228 1.33 -10.47 6.52
C TYR A 228 0.01 -11.16 6.88
N ALA A 229 0.03 -12.46 7.20
CA ALA A 229 -1.18 -13.16 7.67
C ALA A 229 -1.68 -12.58 8.99
N VAL A 230 -0.78 -12.29 9.93
CA VAL A 230 -1.13 -11.67 11.21
C VAL A 230 -1.58 -10.22 11.02
N ASN A 231 -1.02 -9.49 10.08
CA ASN A 231 -1.43 -8.11 9.76
C ASN A 231 -2.93 -8.02 9.40
N LEU A 232 -3.47 -9.00 8.64
CA LEU A 232 -4.84 -8.93 8.11
C LEU A 232 -5.93 -8.69 9.18
N PRO A 233 -6.04 -9.47 10.27
CA PRO A 233 -7.07 -9.28 11.29
C PRO A 233 -6.87 -8.01 12.12
N PHE A 234 -5.64 -7.50 12.19
CA PHE A 234 -5.35 -6.27 12.95
C PHE A 234 -5.71 -4.99 12.20
N ASN A 235 -5.90 -5.03 10.87
CA ASN A 235 -6.35 -3.86 10.12
C ASN A 235 -7.71 -3.32 10.63
N PRO A 236 -8.81 -4.10 10.72
CA PRO A 236 -10.06 -3.61 11.27
C PRO A 236 -9.97 -3.28 12.77
N PHE A 237 -9.10 -3.97 13.52
CA PHE A 237 -8.88 -3.65 14.92
C PHE A 237 -8.30 -2.23 15.09
N TYR A 238 -7.24 -1.89 14.38
CA TYR A 238 -6.63 -0.56 14.46
C TYR A 238 -7.46 0.54 13.79
N GLY A 239 -8.30 0.22 12.83
CA GLY A 239 -9.31 1.14 12.34
C GLY A 239 -10.22 1.61 13.51
N ARG A 240 -10.87 0.66 14.21
CA ARG A 240 -11.73 0.96 15.37
C ARG A 240 -10.97 1.61 16.53
N LEU A 241 -9.73 1.18 16.78
CA LEU A 241 -8.91 1.75 17.83
C LEU A 241 -8.54 3.21 17.50
N GLY A 242 -8.22 3.49 16.25
CA GLY A 242 -7.97 4.84 15.76
C GLY A 242 -9.18 5.77 15.93
N ASP A 243 -10.38 5.25 15.63
CA ASP A 243 -11.61 6.02 15.81
C ASP A 243 -11.87 6.36 17.29
N ARG A 244 -11.44 5.51 18.23
CA ARG A 244 -11.64 5.71 19.68
C ARG A 244 -10.54 6.50 20.38
N LEU A 245 -9.27 6.28 20.01
CA LEU A 245 -8.12 6.86 20.70
C LEU A 245 -7.48 8.04 19.96
N GLY A 246 -7.93 8.30 18.74
CA GLY A 246 -7.38 9.30 17.85
C GLY A 246 -6.46 8.70 16.77
N TRP A 247 -6.68 9.09 15.52
CA TRP A 247 -5.95 8.57 14.36
C TRP A 247 -4.45 8.82 14.45
N ALA A 248 -4.04 10.06 14.72
CA ALA A 248 -2.63 10.45 14.82
C ALA A 248 -1.92 9.74 15.97
N ARG A 249 -2.60 9.58 17.13
CA ARG A 249 -2.05 8.91 18.31
C ARG A 249 -1.89 7.41 18.08
N THR A 250 -2.86 6.76 17.44
CA THR A 250 -2.77 5.33 17.08
C THR A 250 -1.62 5.08 16.13
N MET A 251 -1.48 5.89 15.07
CA MET A 251 -0.37 5.77 14.13
C MET A 251 0.99 6.03 14.78
N PHE A 252 1.08 6.98 15.72
CA PHE A 252 2.32 7.27 16.41
C PHE A 252 2.80 6.07 17.22
N TRP A 253 1.96 5.55 18.12
CA TRP A 253 2.36 4.47 19.03
C TRP A 253 2.31 3.10 18.41
N ALA A 254 1.16 2.71 17.86
CA ALA A 254 0.93 1.37 17.33
C ALA A 254 1.48 1.17 15.90
N GLY A 255 1.61 2.25 15.14
CA GLY A 255 2.25 2.23 13.83
C GLY A 255 3.76 2.49 13.93
N ALA A 256 4.16 3.75 14.02
CA ALA A 256 5.54 4.17 13.82
C ALA A 256 6.52 3.68 14.89
N VAL A 257 6.22 3.95 16.16
CA VAL A 257 7.10 3.51 17.27
C VAL A 257 7.13 1.99 17.36
N ALA A 258 5.97 1.34 17.29
CA ALA A 258 5.90 -0.12 17.34
C ALA A 258 6.64 -0.76 16.15
N CYS A 259 6.50 -0.24 14.90
CA CYS A 259 7.28 -0.73 13.75
C CYS A 259 8.78 -0.56 13.93
N ALA A 260 9.23 0.59 14.49
CA ALA A 260 10.65 0.82 14.77
C ALA A 260 11.21 -0.25 15.72
N VAL A 261 10.50 -0.48 16.84
CA VAL A 261 10.91 -1.45 17.86
C VAL A 261 10.84 -2.88 17.34
N THR A 262 9.73 -3.26 16.73
CA THR A 262 9.51 -4.65 16.26
C THR A 262 10.40 -5.01 15.08
N LEU A 263 10.73 -4.07 14.18
CA LEU A 263 11.71 -4.29 13.12
C LEU A 263 13.12 -4.48 13.70
N ALA A 264 13.51 -3.66 14.70
CA ALA A 264 14.79 -3.84 15.37
C ALA A 264 14.87 -5.20 16.07
N LEU A 265 13.80 -5.62 16.76
CA LEU A 265 13.72 -6.94 17.40
C LEU A 265 13.75 -8.07 16.37
N LEU A 266 13.02 -7.96 15.25
CA LEU A 266 13.00 -8.94 14.18
C LEU A 266 14.40 -9.20 13.60
N TYR A 267 15.20 -8.15 13.48
CA TYR A 267 16.59 -8.26 13.00
C TYR A 267 17.54 -8.78 14.10
N ALA A 268 17.43 -8.27 15.32
CA ALA A 268 18.36 -8.55 16.40
C ALA A 268 18.12 -9.93 17.05
N ALA A 269 16.87 -10.39 17.14
CA ALA A 269 16.52 -11.61 17.85
C ALA A 269 17.27 -12.87 17.34
N PRO A 270 17.36 -13.15 16.03
CA PRO A 270 18.11 -14.32 15.56
C PRO A 270 19.62 -14.20 15.81
N LEU A 271 20.17 -13.01 15.75
CA LEU A 271 21.60 -12.78 16.04
C LEU A 271 21.89 -12.98 17.54
N ALA A 272 21.08 -12.38 18.41
CA ALA A 272 21.20 -12.54 19.85
C ALA A 272 20.96 -13.99 20.31
N GLY A 273 19.94 -14.66 19.78
CA GLY A 273 19.67 -16.06 20.12
C GLY A 273 20.83 -16.99 19.79
N ARG A 274 21.51 -16.76 18.67
CA ARG A 274 22.71 -17.52 18.29
C ARG A 274 23.92 -17.19 19.17
N SER A 275 24.15 -15.92 19.48
CA SER A 275 25.26 -15.53 20.39
C SER A 275 25.10 -16.13 21.79
N LEU A 276 23.86 -16.37 22.22
CA LEU A 276 23.54 -17.05 23.49
C LEU A 276 23.56 -18.58 23.40
N GLY A 277 23.87 -19.16 22.22
CA GLY A 277 23.93 -20.58 22.03
C GLY A 277 22.57 -21.31 22.09
N LEU A 278 21.47 -20.59 21.85
CA LEU A 278 20.13 -21.18 21.88
C LEU A 278 19.91 -22.15 20.73
N PRO A 279 19.09 -23.23 20.93
CA PRO A 279 18.72 -24.11 19.84
C PRO A 279 18.11 -23.40 18.65
N ASP A 280 18.52 -23.78 17.42
CA ASP A 280 18.12 -23.08 16.19
C ASP A 280 16.60 -23.02 15.97
N GLY A 281 15.86 -24.08 16.40
CA GLY A 281 14.40 -24.08 16.36
C GLY A 281 13.77 -23.03 17.29
N LEU A 282 14.33 -22.81 18.48
CA LEU A 282 13.88 -21.79 19.42
C LEU A 282 14.17 -20.40 18.87
N VAL A 283 15.38 -20.17 18.32
CA VAL A 283 15.76 -18.90 17.69
C VAL A 283 14.81 -18.55 16.56
N PHE A 284 14.46 -19.53 15.71
CA PHE A 284 13.49 -19.33 14.64
C PHE A 284 12.08 -19.03 15.19
N GLY A 285 11.63 -19.75 16.23
CA GLY A 285 10.35 -19.49 16.88
C GLY A 285 10.23 -18.06 17.45
N VAL A 286 11.27 -17.61 18.15
CA VAL A 286 11.34 -16.21 18.65
C VAL A 286 11.32 -15.21 17.50
N THR A 287 12.05 -15.50 16.41
CA THR A 287 12.06 -14.64 15.21
C THR A 287 10.66 -14.57 14.57
N LEU A 288 9.91 -15.67 14.53
CA LEU A 288 8.52 -15.68 14.05
C LEU A 288 7.61 -14.81 14.90
N VAL A 289 7.77 -14.84 16.24
CA VAL A 289 7.01 -13.97 17.15
C VAL A 289 7.34 -12.49 16.88
N CYS A 290 8.63 -12.16 16.74
CA CYS A 290 9.04 -10.79 16.40
C CYS A 290 8.46 -10.36 15.03
N GLY A 291 8.43 -11.26 14.04
CA GLY A 291 7.79 -11.03 12.75
C GLY A 291 6.28 -10.80 12.86
N ALA A 292 5.59 -11.61 13.66
CA ALA A 292 4.17 -11.43 13.92
C ALA A 292 3.88 -10.06 14.56
N LEU A 293 4.68 -9.66 15.55
CA LEU A 293 4.57 -8.33 16.18
C LEU A 293 4.83 -7.20 15.19
N PHE A 294 5.78 -7.37 14.27
CA PHE A 294 6.00 -6.40 13.20
C PHE A 294 4.78 -6.32 12.27
N GLY A 295 4.18 -7.46 11.91
CA GLY A 295 2.93 -7.51 11.14
C GLY A 295 1.77 -6.78 11.82
N VAL A 296 1.59 -6.98 13.14
CA VAL A 296 0.63 -6.23 13.97
C VAL A 296 0.89 -4.73 13.89
N SER A 297 2.16 -4.33 14.03
CA SER A 297 2.55 -2.91 14.04
C SER A 297 2.30 -2.23 12.69
N LEU A 298 2.50 -2.92 11.57
CA LEU A 298 2.20 -2.40 10.23
C LEU A 298 0.73 -2.02 10.07
N ALA A 299 -0.19 -2.74 10.70
CA ALA A 299 -1.62 -2.42 10.69
C ALA A 299 -1.94 -1.12 11.46
N GLY A 300 -1.07 -0.68 12.36
CA GLY A 300 -1.23 0.58 13.11
C GLY A 300 -1.29 1.83 12.23
N TYR A 301 -0.93 1.74 10.95
CA TYR A 301 -1.04 2.83 9.98
C TYR A 301 -2.38 2.89 9.23
N VAL A 302 -3.31 1.99 9.49
CA VAL A 302 -4.64 1.97 8.83
C VAL A 302 -5.36 3.32 8.90
N PRO A 303 -5.35 4.08 10.02
CA PRO A 303 -6.04 5.37 10.09
C PRO A 303 -5.51 6.43 9.11
N LEU A 304 -4.31 6.25 8.53
CA LEU A 304 -3.71 7.20 7.60
C LEU A 304 -4.58 7.41 6.33
N SER A 305 -5.28 6.36 5.88
CA SER A 305 -6.20 6.47 4.74
C SER A 305 -7.42 7.33 5.06
N ALA A 306 -7.93 7.25 6.29
CA ALA A 306 -9.03 8.10 6.76
C ALA A 306 -8.59 9.58 6.82
N ILE A 307 -7.37 9.85 7.32
CA ILE A 307 -6.81 11.21 7.30
C ILE A 307 -6.67 11.70 5.86
N ALA A 308 -6.17 10.87 4.94
CA ALA A 308 -6.03 11.26 3.53
C ALA A 308 -7.37 11.76 2.96
N VAL A 309 -8.44 11.00 3.13
CA VAL A 309 -9.79 11.36 2.65
C VAL A 309 -10.32 12.62 3.32
N SER A 310 -10.05 12.84 4.62
CA SER A 310 -10.50 14.01 5.37
C SER A 310 -9.87 15.34 4.91
N LEU A 311 -8.75 15.27 4.17
CA LEU A 311 -8.07 16.49 3.66
C LEU A 311 -8.82 17.16 2.51
N ASP A 312 -9.51 16.42 1.66
CA ASP A 312 -10.39 16.95 0.60
C ASP A 312 -11.68 16.12 0.51
N PRO A 313 -12.64 16.33 1.45
CA PRO A 313 -13.88 15.56 1.50
C PRO A 313 -14.72 15.69 0.22
N GLY A 314 -14.62 16.82 -0.47
CA GLY A 314 -15.32 17.06 -1.73
C GLY A 314 -14.74 16.24 -2.90
N HIS A 315 -13.48 15.80 -2.80
CA HIS A 315 -12.77 15.09 -3.87
C HIS A 315 -11.90 13.96 -3.29
N PRO A 316 -12.51 12.95 -2.67
CA PRO A 316 -11.80 11.86 -2.00
C PRO A 316 -10.87 11.09 -2.95
N GLY A 317 -11.21 11.04 -4.25
CA GLY A 317 -10.34 10.42 -5.27
C GLY A 317 -9.01 11.15 -5.46
N ALA A 318 -9.01 12.50 -5.47
CA ALA A 318 -7.78 13.29 -5.55
C ALA A 318 -6.91 13.10 -4.29
N ALA A 319 -7.51 13.08 -3.11
CA ALA A 319 -6.81 12.81 -1.86
C ALA A 319 -6.19 11.39 -1.82
N MET A 320 -6.93 10.38 -2.26
CA MET A 320 -6.42 9.00 -2.34
C MET A 320 -5.35 8.82 -3.42
N SER A 321 -5.34 9.64 -4.48
CA SER A 321 -4.25 9.59 -5.47
C SER A 321 -2.90 10.00 -4.86
N THR A 322 -2.88 10.98 -3.96
CA THR A 322 -1.66 11.38 -3.22
C THR A 322 -1.19 10.30 -2.25
N TYR A 323 -2.13 9.65 -1.58
CA TYR A 323 -1.85 8.51 -0.71
C TYR A 323 -1.23 7.33 -1.48
N ASN A 324 -1.80 6.98 -2.65
CA ASN A 324 -1.29 5.91 -3.49
C ASN A 324 0.06 6.25 -4.15
N LEU A 325 0.30 7.54 -4.44
CA LEU A 325 1.62 8.00 -4.91
C LEU A 325 2.71 7.67 -3.88
N GLY A 326 2.41 7.79 -2.57
CA GLY A 326 3.32 7.40 -1.50
C GLY A 326 3.68 5.90 -1.54
N VAL A 327 2.71 5.02 -1.87
CA VAL A 327 2.98 3.58 -2.06
C VAL A 327 3.87 3.35 -3.29
N GLY A 328 3.50 3.95 -4.42
CA GLY A 328 4.28 3.83 -5.66
C GLY A 328 5.73 4.30 -5.48
N ALA A 329 5.93 5.43 -4.81
CA ALA A 329 7.27 5.91 -4.48
C ALA A 329 8.05 4.91 -3.62
N ALA A 330 7.41 4.27 -2.63
CA ALA A 330 8.07 3.32 -1.75
C ALA A 330 8.56 2.05 -2.49
N VAL A 331 7.81 1.58 -3.49
CA VAL A 331 8.20 0.42 -4.32
C VAL A 331 9.52 0.68 -5.05
N ALA A 332 9.79 1.93 -5.45
CA ALA A 332 11.05 2.31 -6.07
C ALA A 332 12.14 2.68 -5.04
N VAL A 333 11.79 3.49 -4.04
CA VAL A 333 12.74 4.03 -3.06
C VAL A 333 13.30 2.93 -2.14
N GLY A 334 12.49 1.96 -1.71
CA GLY A 334 12.94 0.87 -0.86
C GLY A 334 14.11 0.09 -1.45
N PRO A 335 13.95 -0.54 -2.63
CA PRO A 335 15.02 -1.23 -3.33
C PRO A 335 16.21 -0.32 -3.71
N LEU A 336 15.95 0.95 -4.06
CA LEU A 336 17.01 1.92 -4.35
C LEU A 336 17.92 2.15 -3.13
N LEU A 337 17.33 2.33 -1.95
CA LEU A 337 18.10 2.46 -0.71
C LEU A 337 18.94 1.21 -0.45
N VAL A 338 18.41 0.02 -0.74
CA VAL A 338 19.21 -1.22 -0.65
C VAL A 338 20.35 -1.20 -1.66
N ALA A 339 20.09 -0.86 -2.91
CA ALA A 339 21.11 -0.84 -3.96
C ALA A 339 22.27 0.10 -3.64
N VAL A 340 21.99 1.26 -3.05
CA VAL A 340 22.96 2.30 -2.73
C VAL A 340 23.67 2.06 -1.40
N LEU A 341 22.90 1.72 -0.36
CA LEU A 341 23.41 1.68 1.01
C LEU A 341 23.95 0.31 1.42
N HIS A 342 23.37 -0.80 0.89
CA HIS A 342 23.82 -2.14 1.30
C HIS A 342 25.30 -2.38 1.08
N PRO A 343 25.94 -1.97 -0.03
CA PRO A 343 27.37 -2.12 -0.22
C PRO A 343 28.23 -1.33 0.79
N LEU A 344 27.68 -0.26 1.35
CA LEU A 344 28.40 0.66 2.25
C LEU A 344 28.24 0.28 3.72
N ILE A 345 27.03 -0.07 4.14
CA ILE A 345 26.66 -0.24 5.57
C ILE A 345 26.12 -1.64 5.89
N GLY A 346 26.00 -2.51 4.90
CA GLY A 346 25.49 -3.89 5.07
C GLY A 346 24.04 -3.96 5.54
N ALA A 347 23.57 -5.18 5.88
CA ALA A 347 22.21 -5.43 6.33
C ALA A 347 21.90 -4.76 7.68
N THR A 348 22.86 -4.72 8.60
CA THR A 348 22.68 -4.06 9.91
C THR A 348 22.46 -2.57 9.75
N GLY A 349 23.32 -1.89 9.00
CA GLY A 349 23.19 -0.46 8.75
C GLY A 349 21.88 -0.10 8.04
N LEU A 350 21.48 -0.93 7.04
CA LEU A 350 20.17 -0.78 6.39
C LEU A 350 19.01 -0.89 7.39
N THR A 351 19.05 -1.88 8.28
CA THR A 351 17.99 -2.04 9.30
C THR A 351 17.93 -0.81 10.21
N VAL A 352 19.08 -0.27 10.63
CA VAL A 352 19.13 0.97 11.41
C VAL A 352 18.51 2.15 10.64
N VAL A 353 18.81 2.29 9.36
CA VAL A 353 18.18 3.31 8.50
C VAL A 353 16.67 3.13 8.44
N MET A 354 16.17 1.90 8.26
CA MET A 354 14.73 1.62 8.21
C MET A 354 14.03 1.91 9.55
N VAL A 355 14.67 1.57 10.68
CA VAL A 355 14.21 1.95 12.03
C VAL A 355 14.16 3.46 12.17
N GLY A 356 15.19 4.17 11.73
CA GLY A 356 15.25 5.64 11.72
C GLY A 356 14.11 6.25 10.89
N LEU A 357 13.78 5.68 9.73
CA LEU A 357 12.64 6.13 8.93
C LEU A 357 11.31 6.00 9.70
N TYR A 358 11.08 4.90 10.43
CA TYR A 358 9.89 4.77 11.26
C TYR A 358 9.84 5.82 12.39
N LEU A 359 10.99 6.17 12.99
CA LEU A 359 11.05 7.24 13.98
C LEU A 359 10.75 8.62 13.35
N VAL A 360 11.22 8.87 12.12
CA VAL A 360 10.82 10.06 11.36
C VAL A 360 9.32 10.06 11.10
N ALA A 361 8.73 8.92 10.72
CA ALA A 361 7.27 8.81 10.57
C ALA A 361 6.53 9.10 11.88
N ALA A 362 7.07 8.68 13.04
CA ALA A 362 6.49 9.01 14.34
C ALA A 362 6.42 10.53 14.55
N VAL A 363 7.51 11.24 14.27
CA VAL A 363 7.52 12.72 14.37
C VAL A 363 6.51 13.35 13.42
N LEU A 364 6.41 12.85 12.18
CA LEU A 364 5.43 13.35 11.20
C LEU A 364 3.98 13.07 11.63
N CYS A 365 3.71 11.96 12.33
CA CYS A 365 2.38 11.67 12.87
C CYS A 365 1.92 12.74 13.88
N LEU A 366 2.84 13.35 14.63
CA LEU A 366 2.50 14.43 15.55
C LEU A 366 2.00 15.69 14.81
N ALA A 367 2.47 15.92 13.58
CA ALA A 367 2.03 17.03 12.75
C ALA A 367 0.64 16.84 12.14
N LEU A 368 0.08 15.62 12.21
CA LEU A 368 -1.28 15.28 11.76
C LEU A 368 -2.34 15.35 12.88
N ARG A 369 -1.98 15.80 14.07
CA ARG A 369 -2.96 16.09 15.14
C ARG A 369 -3.96 17.16 14.66
N GLY A 370 -5.20 17.06 15.14
CA GLY A 370 -6.25 18.00 14.74
C GLY A 370 -6.81 17.77 13.32
N THR A 371 -6.70 16.54 12.79
CA THR A 371 -7.34 16.16 11.52
C THR A 371 -8.61 15.33 11.71
N GLN A 372 -8.82 14.75 12.88
CA GLN A 372 -9.95 13.89 13.16
C GLN A 372 -11.10 14.68 13.80
N PRO A 373 -12.35 14.61 13.27
CA PRO A 373 -13.52 15.19 13.93
C PRO A 373 -13.71 14.62 15.34
N GLY A 374 -14.04 15.49 16.31
CA GLY A 374 -14.23 15.13 17.72
C GLY A 374 -12.93 14.97 18.54
N PHE A 375 -11.74 15.16 17.96
CA PHE A 375 -10.45 15.07 18.63
C PHE A 375 -9.63 16.35 18.45
N ASP A 376 -8.73 16.60 19.41
CA ASP A 376 -7.77 17.71 19.37
C ASP A 376 -8.41 19.09 19.06
N GLY A 377 -9.65 19.34 19.54
CA GLY A 377 -10.36 20.60 19.34
C GLY A 377 -11.11 20.71 18.00
N VAL A 378 -11.16 19.67 17.17
CA VAL A 378 -11.95 19.64 15.95
C VAL A 378 -13.41 19.30 16.33
N PRO A 379 -14.44 20.10 15.89
CA PRO A 379 -15.83 19.77 16.16
C PRO A 379 -16.23 18.39 15.65
N ALA A 380 -17.09 17.67 16.38
CA ALA A 380 -17.65 16.42 15.88
C ALA A 380 -18.53 16.68 14.65
N ALA A 381 -18.51 15.75 13.69
CA ALA A 381 -19.23 15.89 12.41
C ALA A 381 -20.76 16.01 12.58
N ASP A 382 -21.31 15.55 13.70
CA ASP A 382 -22.75 15.57 14.04
C ASP A 382 -23.14 16.62 15.11
N ALA A 383 -22.27 17.59 15.44
CA ALA A 383 -22.70 18.69 16.28
C ALA A 383 -23.72 19.51 15.45
N PRO A 384 -25.03 19.55 15.80
CA PRO A 384 -25.95 20.44 15.15
C PRO A 384 -25.33 21.84 15.25
N ALA A 385 -25.35 22.58 14.13
CA ALA A 385 -24.89 23.96 14.13
C ALA A 385 -25.52 24.64 15.35
N SER A 386 -24.72 24.91 16.39
CA SER A 386 -25.23 25.52 17.60
C SER A 386 -25.93 26.78 17.14
N ALA A 387 -27.20 26.89 17.47
CA ALA A 387 -27.99 28.10 17.25
C ALA A 387 -27.11 29.28 17.59
N ALA A 388 -26.84 30.11 16.62
CA ALA A 388 -26.24 31.42 16.86
C ALA A 388 -27.07 32.05 17.99
N PRO A 389 -26.47 32.66 19.02
CA PRO A 389 -27.26 33.33 20.04
C PRO A 389 -28.09 34.37 19.33
N ASP A 390 -29.43 34.23 19.40
CA ASP A 390 -30.37 35.24 19.00
C ASP A 390 -30.04 36.54 19.75
N GLY A 391 -29.25 37.35 19.10
CA GLY A 391 -28.86 38.66 19.57
C GLY A 391 -29.88 39.71 19.14
N ALA A 392 -30.71 40.11 20.07
CA ALA A 392 -31.38 41.40 20.11
C ALA A 392 -32.37 41.72 18.98
N THR A 393 -33.62 41.30 19.16
CA THR A 393 -34.77 42.04 18.62
C THR A 393 -34.93 43.36 19.39
N GLY A 394 -34.55 44.46 18.76
CA GLY A 394 -35.04 45.77 19.17
C GLY A 394 -36.55 45.95 18.75
N PRO A 395 -37.35 46.66 19.53
CA PRO A 395 -38.80 46.77 19.29
C PRO A 395 -39.16 47.93 18.38
N GLY A 396 -40.15 47.72 17.55
CA GLY A 396 -40.93 48.81 16.98
C GLY A 396 -40.88 48.99 15.47
N THR A 397 -41.90 48.62 14.74
CA THR A 397 -43.02 49.53 14.42
C THR A 397 -44.14 48.74 13.69
N ARG A 398 -45.31 48.85 14.23
CA ARG A 398 -46.58 48.46 13.54
C ARG A 398 -46.83 49.41 12.40
N SER A 399 -47.19 48.94 11.23
CA SER A 399 -48.09 49.66 10.33
C SER A 399 -49.04 48.65 9.64
N ALA A 400 -50.32 49.06 9.66
CA ALA A 400 -51.49 48.29 9.34
C ALA A 400 -51.90 48.39 7.87
N ALA A 401 -52.83 47.50 7.51
CA ALA A 401 -53.84 47.55 6.45
C ALA A 401 -53.30 47.35 5.01
N SER A 402 -53.87 46.48 4.14
CA SER A 402 -55.29 46.22 3.81
C SER A 402 -55.32 45.10 2.77
N SER A 403 -56.26 44.16 2.92
CA SER A 403 -56.85 43.39 1.80
C SER A 403 -57.85 44.28 1.05
N PRO A 404 -58.36 43.92 -0.17
CA PRO A 404 -59.12 42.73 -0.44
C PRO A 404 -58.96 42.10 -1.85
N THR A 405 -59.51 40.92 -1.95
CA THR A 405 -60.05 40.16 -3.08
C THR A 405 -60.96 40.99 -4.06
N PRO A 406 -61.34 40.50 -5.27
CA PRO A 406 -61.78 39.13 -5.54
C PRO A 406 -60.93 38.29 -6.48
#